data_76ac753f11d3bfb2e5cc66e8aaf0e0ac
#
_entry.id   76ac753f11d3bfb2e5cc66e8aaf0e0ac
#
_cell.length_a   1.000
_cell.length_b   1.000
_cell.length_c   1.000
_cell.angle_alpha   90.00
_cell.angle_beta   90.00
_cell.angle_gamma   90.00
#
_symmetry.space_group_name_H-M   'P 1'
#
loop_
_entity.id
_entity.type
_entity.pdbx_description
1 polymer ?
#
loop_
_entity_poly.entity_id
_entity_poly.type
_entity_poly.pdbx_seq_one_letter_code
_entity_poly.pdbx_strand_id
1 'polypeptide(L)'
;MKIALLNDTHCGVRNSSQIFIDYQERFYEQVFFPYCAEHDIKKIIHLGDYYDHRKFVNFKALHANRRHFLEPMKQNGMTMDIIPGNHDVFHKNTNDLCSLKELLGYYTSNINIIMKPKTMNYDGCEVHLIPWINPENQEESFKFLAANKGIMMGHLELQDFEMMRGIKQPKGSGMGVEPFKHFDMCLSGHYHASSQQGNIRYLGCQMEFTWADAADQKYFHVFDTETKTLEAIANPLTLFHKIYYDDTTQDYTNYDINTLTDKFVKVIVGNKSNPFMFDKFIERISDLNTHDLKIAENFSEFLGENVLTSIEDVENTTDLMAGYIDGVNTDLDKDKLKTLMNSLYNDAIDMEIQ
;
A
#
# COMPACT_ATOMS: atom_id res chain seq x y z
N MET A 1 -0.60 1.87 27.54
CA MET A 1 -1.52 0.97 26.79
C MET A 1 -0.90 0.58 25.44
N LYS A 2 -1.33 -0.57 24.86
CA LYS A 2 -0.95 -0.94 23.49
C LYS A 2 -2.01 -0.45 22.49
N ILE A 3 -1.56 0.05 21.36
CA ILE A 3 -2.40 0.60 20.28
C ILE A 3 -2.02 -0.10 18.98
N ALA A 4 -3.00 -0.66 18.26
CA ALA A 4 -2.77 -1.20 16.93
C ALA A 4 -2.72 -0.07 15.90
N LEU A 5 -1.72 -0.06 15.03
CA LEU A 5 -1.58 0.89 13.93
C LEU A 5 -1.91 0.17 12.63
N LEU A 6 -2.83 0.75 11.87
CA LEU A 6 -3.18 0.38 10.50
C LEU A 6 -3.03 1.61 9.61
N ASN A 7 -2.76 1.38 8.34
CA ASN A 7 -2.71 2.41 7.29
C ASN A 7 -2.89 1.77 5.93
N ASP A 8 -3.22 2.53 4.93
CA ASP A 8 -3.25 2.08 3.54
C ASP A 8 -4.01 0.74 3.39
N THR A 9 -5.21 0.67 4.00
CA THR A 9 -6.05 -0.54 3.91
C THR A 9 -6.73 -0.67 2.56
N HIS A 10 -6.88 0.44 1.82
CA HIS A 10 -7.41 0.48 0.47
C HIS A 10 -8.65 -0.40 0.27
N CYS A 11 -9.67 -0.20 1.11
CA CYS A 11 -10.93 -0.93 0.99
C CYS A 11 -11.53 -0.72 -0.41
N GLY A 12 -11.71 -1.81 -1.15
CA GLY A 12 -12.17 -1.78 -2.54
C GLY A 12 -11.06 -1.76 -3.58
N VAL A 13 -9.83 -2.03 -3.19
CA VAL A 13 -8.68 -2.13 -4.10
C VAL A 13 -8.94 -3.06 -5.29
N ARG A 14 -8.29 -2.76 -6.42
CA ARG A 14 -8.45 -3.49 -7.69
C ARG A 14 -9.91 -3.57 -8.14
N ASN A 15 -10.58 -2.41 -8.21
CA ASN A 15 -11.99 -2.29 -8.60
C ASN A 15 -12.94 -3.18 -7.77
N SER A 16 -12.67 -3.30 -6.48
CA SER A 16 -13.44 -4.15 -5.56
C SER A 16 -13.44 -5.64 -5.96
N SER A 17 -12.30 -6.12 -6.44
CA SER A 17 -12.10 -7.53 -6.79
C SER A 17 -12.43 -8.42 -5.60
N GLN A 18 -13.19 -9.53 -5.85
CA GLN A 18 -13.55 -10.48 -4.81
C GLN A 18 -12.30 -11.10 -4.16
N ILE A 19 -11.28 -11.40 -4.95
CA ILE A 19 -10.02 -11.99 -4.46
C ILE A 19 -9.39 -11.11 -3.38
N PHE A 20 -9.35 -9.79 -3.61
CA PHE A 20 -8.77 -8.84 -2.64
C PHE A 20 -9.70 -8.62 -1.43
N ILE A 21 -11.01 -8.66 -1.63
CA ILE A 21 -11.98 -8.62 -0.52
C ILE A 21 -11.80 -9.84 0.39
N ASP A 22 -11.70 -11.04 -0.18
CA ASP A 22 -11.50 -12.27 0.58
C ASP A 22 -10.12 -12.33 1.25
N TYR A 23 -9.11 -11.74 0.62
CA TYR A 23 -7.78 -11.61 1.21
C TYR A 23 -7.77 -10.66 2.40
N GLN A 24 -8.45 -9.51 2.32
CA GLN A 24 -8.64 -8.58 3.43
C GLN A 24 -9.43 -9.22 4.58
N GLU A 25 -10.52 -9.95 4.27
CA GLU A 25 -11.29 -10.71 5.25
C GLU A 25 -10.39 -11.68 6.02
N ARG A 26 -9.61 -12.51 5.31
CA ARG A 26 -8.66 -13.45 5.95
C ARG A 26 -7.64 -12.75 6.84
N PHE A 27 -7.10 -11.62 6.43
CA PHE A 27 -6.20 -10.83 7.26
C PHE A 27 -6.85 -10.38 8.56
N TYR A 28 -8.07 -9.84 8.51
CA TYR A 28 -8.76 -9.40 9.71
C TYR A 28 -9.15 -10.55 10.62
N GLU A 29 -9.68 -11.63 10.07
CA GLU A 29 -10.18 -12.77 10.84
C GLU A 29 -9.08 -13.68 11.40
N GLN A 30 -7.99 -13.88 10.68
CA GLN A 30 -6.97 -14.86 11.04
C GLN A 30 -5.73 -14.22 11.67
N VAL A 31 -5.48 -12.92 11.44
CA VAL A 31 -4.25 -12.25 11.90
C VAL A 31 -4.56 -11.11 12.85
N PHE A 32 -5.27 -10.09 12.37
CA PHE A 32 -5.42 -8.82 13.09
C PHE A 32 -6.26 -8.94 14.37
N PHE A 33 -7.52 -9.37 14.26
CA PHE A 33 -8.39 -9.47 15.44
C PHE A 33 -7.96 -10.53 16.45
N PRO A 34 -7.49 -11.74 16.06
CA PRO A 34 -6.92 -12.70 17.00
C PRO A 34 -5.74 -12.14 17.79
N TYR A 35 -4.79 -11.47 17.10
CA TYR A 35 -3.66 -10.84 17.78
C TYR A 35 -4.10 -9.76 18.77
N CYS A 36 -5.03 -8.88 18.35
CA CYS A 36 -5.56 -7.84 19.23
C CYS A 36 -6.27 -8.42 20.45
N ALA A 37 -7.01 -9.51 20.28
CA ALA A 37 -7.69 -10.20 21.38
C ALA A 37 -6.71 -10.85 22.37
N GLU A 38 -5.68 -11.54 21.86
CA GLU A 38 -4.64 -12.18 22.67
C GLU A 38 -3.85 -11.17 23.53
N HIS A 39 -3.64 -9.96 22.98
CA HIS A 39 -2.84 -8.91 23.65
C HIS A 39 -3.69 -7.81 24.31
N ASP A 40 -5.02 -8.00 24.42
CA ASP A 40 -6.00 -7.05 24.97
C ASP A 40 -5.89 -5.63 24.35
N ILE A 41 -5.67 -5.56 23.05
CA ILE A 41 -5.59 -4.29 22.33
C ILE A 41 -7.00 -3.84 21.96
N LYS A 42 -7.42 -2.69 22.50
CA LYS A 42 -8.76 -2.11 22.28
C LYS A 42 -8.74 -0.79 21.51
N LYS A 43 -7.58 -0.26 21.22
CA LYS A 43 -7.42 1.00 20.49
C LYS A 43 -6.71 0.77 19.17
N ILE A 44 -7.28 1.37 18.11
CA ILE A 44 -6.68 1.43 16.77
C ILE A 44 -6.38 2.89 16.44
N ILE A 45 -5.25 3.17 15.83
CA ILE A 45 -5.01 4.40 15.08
C ILE A 45 -4.83 4.01 13.61
N HIS A 46 -5.64 4.59 12.73
CA HIS A 46 -5.54 4.38 11.29
C HIS A 46 -4.95 5.63 10.62
N LEU A 47 -3.81 5.46 9.95
CA LEU A 47 -3.02 6.56 9.39
C LEU A 47 -3.38 6.88 7.92
N GLY A 48 -4.65 6.76 7.55
CA GLY A 48 -5.14 7.20 6.24
C GLY A 48 -5.13 6.14 5.15
N ASP A 49 -5.67 6.50 3.99
CA ASP A 49 -5.93 5.65 2.84
C ASP A 49 -6.76 4.42 3.21
N TYR A 50 -7.90 4.71 3.83
CA TYR A 50 -8.85 3.68 4.25
C TYR A 50 -9.61 3.09 3.07
N TYR A 51 -10.12 3.94 2.16
CA TYR A 51 -10.74 3.53 0.91
C TYR A 51 -9.78 3.70 -0.27
N ASP A 52 -9.92 2.84 -1.29
CA ASP A 52 -9.03 2.84 -2.45
C ASP A 52 -9.32 4.00 -3.41
N HIS A 53 -10.61 4.26 -3.66
CA HIS A 53 -11.04 5.26 -4.64
C HIS A 53 -11.50 6.57 -3.99
N ARG A 54 -11.00 7.69 -4.51
CA ARG A 54 -11.35 9.04 -4.06
C ARG A 54 -12.80 9.44 -4.33
N LYS A 55 -13.35 9.03 -5.49
CA LYS A 55 -14.61 9.56 -6.02
C LYS A 55 -15.82 8.66 -5.77
N PHE A 56 -15.61 7.37 -5.56
CA PHE A 56 -16.70 6.42 -5.35
C PHE A 56 -16.25 5.22 -4.50
N VAL A 57 -17.18 4.61 -3.83
CA VAL A 57 -16.96 3.33 -3.13
C VAL A 57 -18.01 2.35 -3.62
N ASN A 58 -17.57 1.18 -4.09
CA ASN A 58 -18.46 0.11 -4.51
C ASN A 58 -19.24 -0.44 -3.30
N PHE A 59 -20.54 -0.62 -3.43
CA PHE A 59 -21.38 -1.17 -2.34
C PHE A 59 -20.94 -2.56 -1.87
N LYS A 60 -20.36 -3.37 -2.75
CA LYS A 60 -19.79 -4.68 -2.40
C LYS A 60 -18.62 -4.52 -1.42
N ALA A 61 -17.68 -3.62 -1.73
CA ALA A 61 -16.55 -3.32 -0.86
C ALA A 61 -17.01 -2.70 0.47
N LEU A 62 -17.95 -1.75 0.42
CA LEU A 62 -18.52 -1.14 1.62
C LEU A 62 -19.20 -2.17 2.52
N HIS A 63 -19.99 -3.10 1.94
CA HIS A 63 -20.63 -4.19 2.68
C HIS A 63 -19.61 -5.13 3.31
N ALA A 64 -18.60 -5.54 2.56
CA ALA A 64 -17.52 -6.40 3.03
C ALA A 64 -16.74 -5.75 4.17
N ASN A 65 -16.34 -4.48 4.01
CA ASN A 65 -15.65 -3.72 5.05
C ASN A 65 -16.46 -3.62 6.35
N ARG A 66 -17.75 -3.33 6.23
CA ARG A 66 -18.63 -3.33 7.40
C ARG A 66 -18.65 -4.67 8.12
N ARG A 67 -18.80 -5.77 7.35
CA ARG A 67 -18.94 -7.12 7.88
C ARG A 67 -17.65 -7.66 8.48
N HIS A 68 -16.50 -7.41 7.82
CA HIS A 68 -15.24 -8.05 8.17
C HIS A 68 -14.33 -7.18 9.05
N PHE A 69 -14.57 -5.86 9.10
CA PHE A 69 -13.78 -4.95 9.92
C PHE A 69 -14.61 -4.16 10.94
N LEU A 70 -15.61 -3.37 10.51
CA LEU A 70 -16.29 -2.42 11.40
C LEU A 70 -17.16 -3.11 12.46
N GLU A 71 -17.93 -4.12 12.08
CA GLU A 71 -18.76 -4.86 13.03
C GLU A 71 -17.91 -5.70 13.99
N PRO A 72 -16.90 -6.48 13.55
CA PRO A 72 -15.99 -7.16 14.48
C PRO A 72 -15.22 -6.20 15.38
N MET A 73 -14.75 -5.06 14.90
CA MET A 73 -14.12 -4.02 15.72
C MET A 73 -15.06 -3.61 16.87
N LYS A 74 -16.32 -3.31 16.55
CA LYS A 74 -17.33 -2.92 17.54
C LYS A 74 -17.65 -4.06 18.51
N GLN A 75 -17.82 -5.30 18.01
CA GLN A 75 -18.11 -6.48 18.84
C GLN A 75 -17.00 -6.80 19.83
N ASN A 76 -15.75 -6.55 19.45
CA ASN A 76 -14.58 -6.70 20.32
C ASN A 76 -14.37 -5.51 21.27
N GLY A 77 -15.29 -4.54 21.30
CA GLY A 77 -15.19 -3.35 22.15
C GLY A 77 -14.04 -2.42 21.79
N MET A 78 -13.58 -2.47 20.54
CA MET A 78 -12.47 -1.64 20.07
C MET A 78 -12.96 -0.26 19.60
N THR A 79 -12.07 0.71 19.68
CA THR A 79 -12.28 2.07 19.14
C THR A 79 -11.15 2.44 18.18
N MET A 80 -11.45 3.31 17.24
CA MET A 80 -10.49 3.76 16.22
C MET A 80 -10.42 5.28 16.14
N ASP A 81 -9.22 5.85 16.21
CA ASP A 81 -8.93 7.19 15.73
C ASP A 81 -8.39 7.08 14.32
N ILE A 82 -8.92 7.87 13.39
CA ILE A 82 -8.53 7.80 11.99
C ILE A 82 -8.29 9.20 11.43
N ILE A 83 -7.22 9.34 10.66
CA ILE A 83 -6.92 10.51 9.86
C ILE A 83 -7.14 10.21 8.37
N PRO A 84 -7.56 11.16 7.53
CA PRO A 84 -7.61 10.96 6.10
C PRO A 84 -6.21 10.88 5.48
N GLY A 85 -6.05 9.96 4.53
CA GLY A 85 -4.98 9.93 3.55
C GLY A 85 -5.41 10.61 2.24
N ASN A 86 -4.53 10.53 1.23
CA ASN A 86 -4.82 11.15 -0.07
C ASN A 86 -5.90 10.44 -0.88
N HIS A 87 -6.15 9.14 -0.64
CA HIS A 87 -7.25 8.40 -1.25
C HIS A 87 -8.60 8.63 -0.58
N ASP A 88 -8.62 9.14 0.66
CA ASP A 88 -9.86 9.40 1.38
C ASP A 88 -10.51 10.74 1.01
N VAL A 89 -9.81 11.63 0.32
CA VAL A 89 -10.29 12.97 -0.03
C VAL A 89 -10.65 13.07 -1.52
N PHE A 90 -11.81 13.63 -1.82
CA PHE A 90 -12.31 13.76 -3.20
C PHE A 90 -11.43 14.69 -4.03
N HIS A 91 -11.10 15.86 -3.49
CA HIS A 91 -10.27 16.87 -4.16
C HIS A 91 -8.84 16.84 -3.64
N LYS A 92 -7.84 16.96 -4.53
CA LYS A 92 -6.41 16.93 -4.14
C LYS A 92 -5.96 18.13 -3.28
N ASN A 93 -6.72 19.21 -3.28
CA ASN A 93 -6.36 20.50 -2.65
C ASN A 93 -7.09 20.81 -1.35
N THR A 94 -8.03 19.97 -0.92
CA THR A 94 -8.82 20.16 0.32
C THR A 94 -9.25 18.82 0.92
N ASN A 95 -9.45 18.80 2.25
CA ASN A 95 -9.99 17.64 2.97
C ASN A 95 -11.51 17.78 3.24
N ASP A 96 -12.20 18.77 2.69
CA ASP A 96 -13.61 19.07 3.03
C ASP A 96 -14.55 17.92 2.69
N LEU A 97 -14.47 17.42 1.43
CA LEU A 97 -15.21 16.25 1.00
C LEU A 97 -14.34 15.01 1.18
N CYS A 98 -14.63 14.22 2.22
CA CYS A 98 -13.83 13.10 2.67
C CYS A 98 -14.68 11.86 2.87
N SER A 99 -14.32 10.75 2.22
CA SER A 99 -15.03 9.46 2.32
C SER A 99 -15.18 8.97 3.76
N LEU A 100 -14.21 9.26 4.64
CA LEU A 100 -14.30 8.89 6.04
C LEU A 100 -15.50 9.55 6.74
N LYS A 101 -15.74 10.84 6.50
CA LYS A 101 -16.91 11.54 7.06
C LYS A 101 -18.21 11.01 6.50
N GLU A 102 -18.26 10.80 5.17
CA GLU A 102 -19.48 10.38 4.47
C GLU A 102 -19.87 8.95 4.82
N LEU A 103 -18.90 8.04 5.00
CA LEU A 103 -19.16 6.62 5.15
C LEU A 103 -18.97 6.11 6.59
N LEU A 104 -18.05 6.69 7.36
CA LEU A 104 -17.78 6.29 8.74
C LEU A 104 -18.38 7.23 9.78
N GLY A 105 -18.88 8.40 9.38
CA GLY A 105 -19.46 9.39 10.26
C GLY A 105 -20.66 8.91 11.11
N TYR A 106 -21.28 7.79 10.73
CA TYR A 106 -22.37 7.16 11.48
C TYR A 106 -21.90 6.26 12.63
N TYR A 107 -20.59 5.95 12.71
CA TYR A 107 -19.97 5.09 13.75
C TYR A 107 -19.36 5.89 14.90
N THR A 108 -19.93 7.05 15.24
CA THR A 108 -19.36 8.02 16.19
C THR A 108 -19.09 7.48 17.60
N SER A 109 -19.73 6.38 17.99
CA SER A 109 -19.45 5.73 19.28
C SER A 109 -18.12 4.98 19.31
N ASN A 110 -17.61 4.57 18.16
CA ASN A 110 -16.42 3.72 18.08
C ASN A 110 -15.31 4.32 17.20
N ILE A 111 -15.64 5.28 16.33
CA ILE A 111 -14.69 5.89 15.38
C ILE A 111 -14.67 7.40 15.60
N ASN A 112 -13.48 7.93 15.79
CA ASN A 112 -13.19 9.36 15.86
C ASN A 112 -12.38 9.77 14.63
N ILE A 113 -12.97 10.59 13.76
CA ILE A 113 -12.36 11.05 12.51
C ILE A 113 -11.67 12.39 12.78
N ILE A 114 -10.36 12.41 12.58
CA ILE A 114 -9.53 13.58 12.88
C ILE A 114 -9.15 14.24 11.56
N MET A 115 -9.84 15.35 11.25
CA MET A 115 -9.73 16.07 9.98
C MET A 115 -8.69 17.19 9.99
N LYS A 116 -8.22 17.59 11.17
CA LYS A 116 -7.23 18.66 11.37
C LYS A 116 -6.12 18.17 12.28
N PRO A 117 -4.91 18.74 12.18
CA PRO A 117 -3.83 18.41 13.10
C PRO A 117 -4.30 18.50 14.56
N LYS A 118 -4.07 17.45 15.32
CA LYS A 118 -4.59 17.34 16.69
C LYS A 118 -3.66 16.50 17.57
N THR A 119 -3.44 17.00 18.80
CA THR A 119 -2.81 16.21 19.85
C THR A 119 -3.85 15.33 20.53
N MET A 120 -3.57 14.05 20.59
CA MET A 120 -4.34 13.06 21.33
C MET A 120 -3.53 12.59 22.52
N ASN A 121 -4.21 12.28 23.64
CA ASN A 121 -3.58 11.70 24.81
C ASN A 121 -4.04 10.26 25.00
N TYR A 122 -3.09 9.34 25.00
CA TYR A 122 -3.31 7.92 25.20
C TYR A 122 -2.59 7.47 26.47
N ASP A 123 -3.30 7.39 27.60
CA ASP A 123 -2.77 7.04 28.92
C ASP A 123 -1.53 7.88 29.32
N GLY A 124 -1.60 9.20 29.12
CA GLY A 124 -0.50 10.09 29.43
C GLY A 124 0.55 10.25 28.34
N CYS A 125 0.50 9.45 27.26
CA CYS A 125 1.35 9.62 26.10
C CYS A 125 0.67 10.53 25.09
N GLU A 126 1.26 11.69 24.81
CA GLU A 126 0.80 12.59 23.74
C GLU A 126 1.28 12.13 22.39
N VAL A 127 0.36 12.03 21.44
CA VAL A 127 0.61 11.71 20.04
C VAL A 127 -0.04 12.79 19.17
N HIS A 128 0.74 13.35 18.26
CA HIS A 128 0.31 14.39 17.34
C HIS A 128 -0.13 13.75 16.02
N LEU A 129 -1.44 13.75 15.74
CA LEU A 129 -2.01 13.18 14.53
C LEU A 129 -2.12 14.23 13.43
N ILE A 130 -1.55 13.96 12.26
CA ILE A 130 -1.48 14.86 11.11
C ILE A 130 -2.20 14.23 9.94
N PRO A 131 -3.40 14.72 9.56
CA PRO A 131 -4.10 14.33 8.34
C PRO A 131 -3.30 14.64 7.08
N TRP A 132 -3.73 14.08 5.93
CA TRP A 132 -3.17 14.42 4.63
C TRP A 132 -3.00 15.93 4.46
N ILE A 133 -1.76 16.36 4.21
CA ILE A 133 -1.41 17.76 4.00
C ILE A 133 -1.63 18.11 2.53
N ASN A 134 -2.41 19.15 2.28
CA ASN A 134 -2.72 19.68 0.95
C ASN A 134 -2.63 21.21 0.96
N PRO A 135 -2.75 21.90 -0.19
CA PRO A 135 -2.58 23.36 -0.25
C PRO A 135 -3.45 24.17 0.69
N GLU A 136 -4.67 23.71 1.02
CA GLU A 136 -5.58 24.43 1.92
C GLU A 136 -5.14 24.38 3.38
N ASN A 137 -4.67 23.22 3.86
CA ASN A 137 -4.35 23.01 5.28
C ASN A 137 -2.85 23.08 5.60
N GLN A 138 -2.00 23.30 4.60
CA GLN A 138 -0.54 23.25 4.73
C GLN A 138 -0.02 24.23 5.77
N GLU A 139 -0.50 25.47 5.76
CA GLU A 139 -0.05 26.50 6.72
C GLU A 139 -0.43 26.14 8.16
N GLU A 140 -1.66 25.68 8.39
CA GLU A 140 -2.15 25.21 9.70
C GLU A 140 -1.32 24.02 10.18
N SER A 141 -1.08 23.06 9.29
CA SER A 141 -0.31 21.84 9.59
C SER A 141 1.14 22.15 9.96
N PHE A 142 1.83 23.00 9.21
CA PHE A 142 3.21 23.38 9.53
C PHE A 142 3.33 24.22 10.79
N LYS A 143 2.38 25.09 11.07
CA LYS A 143 2.32 25.83 12.36
C LYS A 143 2.13 24.86 13.53
N PHE A 144 1.27 23.84 13.37
CA PHE A 144 1.06 22.84 14.38
C PHE A 144 2.32 21.97 14.59
N LEU A 145 2.98 21.52 13.52
CA LEU A 145 4.24 20.76 13.59
C LEU A 145 5.32 21.57 14.33
N ALA A 146 5.51 22.84 13.98
CA ALA A 146 6.52 23.69 14.60
C ALA A 146 6.28 23.96 16.11
N ALA A 147 5.03 23.89 16.56
CA ALA A 147 4.65 24.12 17.97
C ALA A 147 4.73 22.88 18.84
N ASN A 148 4.90 21.69 18.28
CA ASN A 148 4.83 20.41 18.98
C ASN A 148 6.14 19.60 18.84
N LYS A 149 6.34 18.60 19.70
CA LYS A 149 7.49 17.69 19.71
C LYS A 149 7.05 16.35 20.28
N GLY A 150 7.94 15.37 20.28
CA GLY A 150 7.65 14.04 20.80
C GLY A 150 7.23 13.07 19.68
N ILE A 151 6.03 12.51 19.74
CA ILE A 151 5.57 11.49 18.80
C ILE A 151 4.56 12.07 17.84
N MET A 152 4.84 11.93 16.55
CA MET A 152 3.95 12.33 15.48
C MET A 152 3.56 11.10 14.64
N MET A 153 2.30 11.03 14.24
CA MET A 153 1.78 10.02 13.32
C MET A 153 0.95 10.71 12.24
N GLY A 154 1.18 10.37 10.98
CA GLY A 154 0.54 11.07 9.87
C GLY A 154 0.39 10.23 8.62
N HIS A 155 -0.13 10.87 7.57
CA HIS A 155 -0.17 10.35 6.21
C HIS A 155 0.58 11.34 5.32
N LEU A 156 1.87 11.09 5.08
CA LEU A 156 2.80 12.06 4.54
C LEU A 156 3.41 11.59 3.21
N GLU A 157 3.59 12.52 2.28
CA GLU A 157 4.36 12.31 1.05
C GLU A 157 5.70 13.03 1.20
N LEU A 158 6.73 12.30 1.63
CA LEU A 158 8.08 12.85 1.87
C LEU A 158 9.05 12.42 0.77
N GLN A 159 9.95 13.35 0.42
CA GLN A 159 11.04 13.11 -0.54
C GLN A 159 12.05 12.08 0.00
N ASP A 160 12.76 11.42 -0.92
CA ASP A 160 13.87 10.50 -0.67
C ASP A 160 13.51 9.16 0.01
N PHE A 161 12.23 8.89 0.31
CA PHE A 161 11.77 7.59 0.80
C PHE A 161 11.37 6.65 -0.35
N GLU A 162 11.40 5.36 -0.07
CA GLU A 162 10.91 4.34 -1.00
C GLU A 162 9.37 4.31 -0.98
N MET A 163 8.76 4.51 -2.16
CA MET A 163 7.31 4.39 -2.37
C MET A 163 6.90 2.92 -2.42
N MET A 164 7.68 2.14 -3.16
CA MET A 164 7.64 0.68 -3.28
C MET A 164 9.07 0.16 -3.21
N ARG A 165 9.24 -1.14 -2.99
CA ARG A 165 10.56 -1.76 -2.87
C ARG A 165 11.44 -1.44 -4.10
N GLY A 166 12.54 -0.74 -3.85
CA GLY A 166 13.49 -0.33 -4.89
C GLY A 166 13.10 0.91 -5.70
N ILE A 167 11.89 1.48 -5.49
CA ILE A 167 11.43 2.68 -6.20
C ILE A 167 11.29 3.83 -5.20
N LYS A 168 12.14 4.84 -5.37
CA LYS A 168 12.10 6.06 -4.55
C LYS A 168 11.19 7.11 -5.16
N GLN A 169 10.65 7.96 -4.31
CA GLN A 169 9.93 9.17 -4.70
C GLN A 169 10.81 10.02 -5.66
N PRO A 170 10.27 10.44 -6.82
CA PRO A 170 11.00 11.31 -7.73
C PRO A 170 11.46 12.61 -7.07
N LYS A 171 12.66 13.06 -7.39
CA LYS A 171 13.16 14.34 -6.89
C LYS A 171 12.27 15.50 -7.32
N GLY A 172 11.88 16.34 -6.37
CA GLY A 172 11.03 17.51 -6.61
C GLY A 172 9.54 17.26 -6.43
N SER A 173 9.10 16.02 -6.11
CA SER A 173 7.74 15.73 -5.65
C SER A 173 7.75 15.43 -4.15
N GLY A 174 6.63 15.73 -3.46
CA GLY A 174 6.52 15.56 -2.02
C GLY A 174 7.18 16.67 -1.19
N MET A 175 7.05 16.54 0.11
CA MET A 175 7.55 17.52 1.10
C MET A 175 8.98 17.17 1.55
N GLY A 176 9.76 18.18 1.90
CA GLY A 176 11.03 17.97 2.58
C GLY A 176 10.86 17.43 4.00
N VAL A 177 11.88 16.75 4.51
CA VAL A 177 11.87 16.12 5.85
C VAL A 177 12.12 17.10 7.00
N GLU A 178 12.54 18.33 6.71
CA GLU A 178 12.98 19.30 7.74
C GLU A 178 11.94 19.58 8.83
N PRO A 179 10.63 19.73 8.52
CA PRO A 179 9.60 19.99 9.55
C PRO A 179 9.41 18.87 10.56
N PHE A 180 9.94 17.67 10.28
CA PHE A 180 9.71 16.45 11.06
C PHE A 180 10.93 16.01 11.88
N LYS A 181 12.11 16.57 11.63
CA LYS A 181 13.37 16.14 12.25
C LYS A 181 13.47 16.36 13.76
N HIS A 182 12.71 17.30 14.28
CA HIS A 182 12.74 17.65 15.71
C HIS A 182 11.83 16.78 16.61
N PHE A 183 11.01 15.91 15.99
CA PHE A 183 10.23 14.93 16.72
C PHE A 183 11.11 13.75 17.18
N ASP A 184 10.73 13.10 18.28
CA ASP A 184 11.42 11.90 18.76
C ASP A 184 11.13 10.70 17.84
N MET A 185 9.90 10.64 17.31
CA MET A 185 9.41 9.59 16.42
C MET A 185 8.35 10.14 15.47
N CYS A 186 8.50 9.87 14.18
CA CYS A 186 7.51 10.16 13.15
C CYS A 186 7.11 8.86 12.45
N LEU A 187 5.84 8.48 12.52
CA LEU A 187 5.28 7.32 11.86
C LEU A 187 4.33 7.76 10.74
N SER A 188 4.43 7.17 9.58
CA SER A 188 3.59 7.56 8.44
C SER A 188 3.05 6.35 7.67
N GLY A 189 1.80 6.48 7.19
CA GLY A 189 1.26 5.74 6.06
C GLY A 189 1.68 6.37 4.73
N HIS A 190 1.01 6.05 3.64
CA HIS A 190 1.16 6.51 2.27
C HIS A 190 2.06 5.63 1.40
N TYR A 191 3.28 5.33 1.83
CA TYR A 191 4.15 4.43 1.06
C TYR A 191 3.96 2.98 1.50
N HIS A 192 3.74 2.09 0.53
CA HIS A 192 3.43 0.68 0.80
C HIS A 192 4.64 -0.15 1.21
N ALA A 193 5.86 0.30 0.89
CA ALA A 193 7.09 -0.29 1.41
C ALA A 193 7.44 0.30 2.78
N SER A 194 7.80 -0.58 3.74
CA SER A 194 8.35 -0.10 5.02
C SER A 194 9.75 0.44 4.81
N SER A 195 9.98 1.66 5.26
CA SER A 195 11.30 2.31 5.16
C SER A 195 11.53 3.26 6.34
N GLN A 196 12.79 3.50 6.68
CA GLN A 196 13.14 4.39 7.79
C GLN A 196 14.38 5.23 7.47
N GLN A 197 14.29 6.51 7.80
CA GLN A 197 15.45 7.43 7.78
C GLN A 197 15.40 8.29 9.04
N GLY A 198 16.42 8.14 9.90
CA GLY A 198 16.49 8.81 11.18
C GLY A 198 15.30 8.50 12.07
N ASN A 199 14.59 9.53 12.49
CA ASN A 199 13.39 9.44 13.33
C ASN A 199 12.09 9.23 12.54
N ILE A 200 12.12 9.22 11.21
CA ILE A 200 10.95 9.09 10.34
C ILE A 200 10.87 7.66 9.83
N ARG A 201 9.71 7.00 10.03
CA ARG A 201 9.43 5.65 9.57
C ARG A 201 8.11 5.58 8.82
N TYR A 202 8.15 5.09 7.60
CA TYR A 202 6.98 4.60 6.88
C TYR A 202 6.68 3.18 7.32
N LEU A 203 5.44 2.94 7.72
CA LEU A 203 5.04 1.64 8.27
C LEU A 203 4.93 0.58 7.16
N GLY A 204 4.66 1.00 5.92
CA GLY A 204 4.24 0.12 4.86
C GLY A 204 2.80 -0.33 5.04
N CYS A 205 2.23 -0.97 4.05
CA CYS A 205 0.90 -1.57 4.18
C CYS A 205 0.96 -2.97 4.82
N GLN A 206 -0.14 -3.40 5.43
CA GLN A 206 -0.24 -4.69 6.12
C GLN A 206 -0.58 -5.86 5.19
N MET A 207 -0.83 -5.60 3.90
CA MET A 207 -1.25 -6.59 2.89
C MET A 207 -0.57 -6.31 1.55
N GLU A 208 -0.52 -7.32 0.69
CA GLU A 208 -0.04 -7.21 -0.67
C GLU A 208 -1.16 -6.72 -1.59
N PHE A 209 -0.91 -5.70 -2.42
CA PHE A 209 -1.87 -5.15 -3.39
C PHE A 209 -1.39 -5.23 -4.83
N THR A 210 -0.09 -5.36 -5.05
CA THR A 210 0.55 -5.34 -6.36
C THR A 210 1.67 -6.38 -6.48
N TRP A 211 2.16 -6.60 -7.71
CA TRP A 211 3.33 -7.43 -7.96
C TRP A 211 4.62 -6.88 -7.31
N ALA A 212 4.70 -5.58 -7.03
CA ALA A 212 5.82 -4.97 -6.31
C ALA A 212 5.89 -5.46 -4.85
N ASP A 213 4.76 -5.87 -4.28
CA ASP A 213 4.67 -6.40 -2.92
C ASP A 213 5.10 -7.87 -2.81
N ALA A 214 5.24 -8.57 -3.93
CA ALA A 214 5.65 -9.98 -3.94
C ALA A 214 7.03 -10.14 -3.26
N ALA A 215 7.11 -11.05 -2.28
CA ALA A 215 8.28 -11.29 -1.43
C ALA A 215 8.71 -10.09 -0.54
N ASP A 216 7.82 -9.10 -0.36
CA ASP A 216 7.97 -8.05 0.64
C ASP A 216 7.14 -8.42 1.87
N GLN A 217 7.79 -8.69 3.01
CA GLN A 217 7.09 -9.06 4.23
C GLN A 217 6.23 -7.90 4.70
N LYS A 218 4.91 -8.11 4.78
CA LYS A 218 3.95 -7.11 5.24
C LYS A 218 3.70 -7.21 6.74
N TYR A 219 3.39 -6.05 7.35
CA TYR A 219 3.21 -5.91 8.79
C TYR A 219 2.04 -4.97 9.08
N PHE A 220 1.31 -5.22 10.17
CA PHE A 220 0.70 -4.15 10.94
C PHE A 220 1.58 -3.88 12.17
N HIS A 221 1.32 -2.80 12.88
CA HIS A 221 2.21 -2.41 13.97
C HIS A 221 1.45 -2.27 15.28
N VAL A 222 2.16 -2.43 16.39
CA VAL A 222 1.66 -2.15 17.73
C VAL A 222 2.57 -1.11 18.38
N PHE A 223 1.97 0.00 18.77
CA PHE A 223 2.64 1.05 19.51
C PHE A 223 2.32 0.92 21.00
N ASP A 224 3.33 0.86 21.84
CA ASP A 224 3.18 0.86 23.29
C ASP A 224 3.41 2.29 23.84
N THR A 225 2.37 2.86 24.46
CA THR A 225 2.40 4.24 24.97
C THR A 225 3.28 4.42 26.21
N GLU A 226 3.51 3.35 26.99
CA GLU A 226 4.32 3.37 28.20
C GLU A 226 5.82 3.37 27.86
N THR A 227 6.23 2.43 27.00
CA THR A 227 7.63 2.31 26.58
C THR A 227 7.99 3.18 25.38
N LYS A 228 7.00 3.71 24.69
CA LYS A 228 7.12 4.46 23.41
C LYS A 228 7.87 3.64 22.34
N THR A 229 7.62 2.35 22.30
CA THR A 229 8.19 1.43 21.33
C THR A 229 7.18 1.02 20.28
N LEU A 230 7.68 0.70 19.10
CA LEU A 230 6.91 0.22 17.96
C LEU A 230 7.33 -1.22 17.64
N GLU A 231 6.37 -2.14 17.66
CA GLU A 231 6.55 -3.54 17.29
C GLU A 231 5.88 -3.80 15.92
N ALA A 232 6.59 -4.47 15.01
CA ALA A 232 6.07 -4.89 13.73
C ALA A 232 5.55 -6.33 13.82
N ILE A 233 4.27 -6.52 13.54
CA ILE A 233 3.61 -7.83 13.60
C ILE A 233 3.43 -8.34 12.17
N ALA A 234 4.14 -9.41 11.84
CA ALA A 234 4.14 -9.96 10.49
C ALA A 234 2.75 -10.49 10.08
N ASN A 235 2.32 -10.13 8.87
CA ASN A 235 1.21 -10.80 8.20
C ASN A 235 1.78 -12.02 7.45
N PRO A 236 1.42 -13.25 7.84
CA PRO A 236 1.91 -14.45 7.15
C PRO A 236 1.18 -14.72 5.82
N LEU A 237 0.09 -14.03 5.56
CA LEU A 237 -0.73 -14.21 4.37
C LEU A 237 -0.08 -13.48 3.19
N THR A 238 0.12 -14.18 2.08
CA THR A 238 0.64 -13.63 0.83
C THR A 238 -0.33 -13.90 -0.32
N LEU A 239 -0.38 -13.01 -1.29
CA LEU A 239 -1.27 -13.10 -2.45
C LEU A 239 -0.50 -13.25 -3.77
N PHE A 240 0.70 -12.69 -3.86
CA PHE A 240 1.54 -12.71 -5.06
C PHE A 240 2.74 -13.62 -4.86
N HIS A 241 3.05 -14.45 -5.87
CA HIS A 241 4.22 -15.33 -5.83
C HIS A 241 4.99 -15.28 -7.15
N LYS A 242 6.27 -14.92 -7.10
CA LYS A 242 7.19 -14.91 -8.24
C LYS A 242 8.08 -16.17 -8.18
N ILE A 243 8.18 -16.88 -9.27
CA ILE A 243 9.09 -18.03 -9.44
C ILE A 243 10.10 -17.64 -10.51
N TYR A 244 11.36 -17.58 -10.15
CA TYR A 244 12.46 -17.38 -11.10
C TYR A 244 12.91 -18.76 -11.61
N TYR A 245 12.43 -19.12 -12.81
CA TYR A 245 12.70 -20.42 -13.41
C TYR A 245 14.06 -20.44 -14.10
N ASP A 246 14.93 -21.33 -13.66
CA ASP A 246 16.24 -21.61 -14.26
C ASP A 246 16.57 -23.11 -14.07
N ASP A 247 16.33 -23.94 -15.10
CA ASP A 247 16.53 -25.37 -15.03
C ASP A 247 18.02 -25.81 -15.19
N THR A 248 18.91 -24.84 -15.34
CA THR A 248 20.36 -25.08 -15.26
C THR A 248 20.88 -25.07 -13.82
N THR A 249 20.15 -24.44 -12.91
CA THR A 249 20.54 -24.28 -11.51
C THR A 249 19.67 -25.07 -10.54
N GLN A 250 18.41 -25.35 -10.90
CA GLN A 250 17.44 -26.02 -10.03
C GLN A 250 16.61 -27.07 -10.77
N ASP A 251 16.34 -28.19 -10.12
CA ASP A 251 15.37 -29.19 -10.59
C ASP A 251 13.96 -28.87 -10.13
N TYR A 252 13.04 -28.61 -11.07
CA TYR A 252 11.65 -28.29 -10.81
C TYR A 252 10.71 -29.50 -10.78
N THR A 253 11.22 -30.71 -10.97
CA THR A 253 10.41 -31.95 -10.96
C THR A 253 9.65 -32.08 -9.62
N ASN A 254 10.32 -31.82 -8.51
CA ASN A 254 9.79 -31.94 -7.15
C ASN A 254 9.58 -30.56 -6.47
N TYR A 255 9.49 -29.46 -7.24
CA TYR A 255 9.21 -28.17 -6.69
C TYR A 255 7.86 -28.20 -5.98
N ASP A 256 7.80 -27.69 -4.72
CA ASP A 256 6.55 -27.63 -3.94
C ASP A 256 5.64 -26.53 -4.48
N ILE A 257 4.64 -26.95 -5.25
CA ILE A 257 3.64 -26.07 -5.83
C ILE A 257 2.41 -25.85 -4.91
N ASN A 258 2.26 -26.62 -3.82
CA ASN A 258 1.07 -26.53 -2.96
C ASN A 258 0.89 -25.16 -2.32
N THR A 259 1.99 -24.43 -2.10
CA THR A 259 2.00 -23.07 -1.56
C THR A 259 1.47 -22.02 -2.54
N LEU A 260 1.20 -22.39 -3.80
CA LEU A 260 0.73 -21.49 -4.87
C LEU A 260 -0.79 -21.40 -4.98
N THR A 261 -1.52 -22.28 -4.28
CA THR A 261 -2.99 -22.25 -4.26
C THR A 261 -3.50 -20.91 -3.74
N ASP A 262 -4.55 -20.38 -4.39
CA ASP A 262 -5.18 -19.09 -4.10
C ASP A 262 -4.21 -17.91 -4.17
N LYS A 263 -3.22 -17.97 -5.07
CA LYS A 263 -2.27 -16.88 -5.34
C LYS A 263 -2.26 -16.46 -6.80
N PHE A 264 -1.85 -15.24 -7.04
CA PHE A 264 -1.37 -14.80 -8.34
C PHE A 264 0.06 -15.31 -8.50
N VAL A 265 0.31 -16.10 -9.53
CA VAL A 265 1.63 -16.71 -9.77
C VAL A 265 2.25 -16.12 -11.04
N LYS A 266 3.51 -15.70 -10.95
CA LYS A 266 4.31 -15.25 -12.11
C LYS A 266 5.57 -16.10 -12.20
N VAL A 267 5.74 -16.79 -13.32
CA VAL A 267 6.95 -17.54 -13.65
C VAL A 267 7.81 -16.68 -14.58
N ILE A 268 8.96 -16.24 -14.07
CA ILE A 268 9.95 -15.45 -14.81
C ILE A 268 11.02 -16.41 -15.29
N VAL A 269 11.12 -16.59 -16.61
CA VAL A 269 11.99 -17.58 -17.23
C VAL A 269 13.37 -16.99 -17.50
N GLY A 270 14.37 -17.36 -16.69
CA GLY A 270 15.77 -17.02 -16.92
C GLY A 270 16.43 -17.99 -17.94
N ASN A 271 16.38 -19.30 -17.66
CA ASN A 271 16.88 -20.35 -18.55
C ASN A 271 15.88 -21.48 -18.65
N LYS A 272 15.66 -21.95 -19.89
CA LYS A 272 14.77 -23.04 -20.24
C LYS A 272 15.54 -24.02 -21.17
N SER A 273 16.49 -24.76 -20.56
CA SER A 273 17.34 -25.72 -21.31
C SER A 273 16.56 -26.95 -21.76
N ASN A 274 15.51 -27.32 -21.00
CA ASN A 274 14.62 -28.42 -21.32
C ASN A 274 13.17 -27.96 -21.44
N PRO A 275 12.68 -27.58 -22.65
CA PRO A 275 11.32 -27.12 -22.87
C PRO A 275 10.25 -28.11 -22.40
N PHE A 276 10.45 -29.39 -22.57
CA PHE A 276 9.49 -30.43 -22.15
C PHE A 276 9.30 -30.45 -20.61
N MET A 277 10.38 -30.30 -19.85
CA MET A 277 10.29 -30.25 -18.39
C MET A 277 9.67 -28.95 -17.92
N PHE A 278 9.94 -27.85 -18.61
CA PHE A 278 9.28 -26.56 -18.37
C PHE A 278 7.77 -26.68 -18.58
N ASP A 279 7.32 -27.22 -19.72
CA ASP A 279 5.91 -27.41 -20.03
C ASP A 279 5.21 -28.25 -18.96
N LYS A 280 5.84 -29.34 -18.51
CA LYS A 280 5.32 -30.15 -17.39
C LYS A 280 5.22 -29.38 -16.07
N PHE A 281 6.19 -28.53 -15.79
CA PHE A 281 6.16 -27.68 -14.60
C PHE A 281 5.00 -26.69 -14.65
N ILE A 282 4.80 -26.03 -15.80
CA ILE A 282 3.67 -25.11 -16.02
C ILE A 282 2.33 -25.84 -15.96
N GLU A 283 2.22 -27.04 -16.57
CA GLU A 283 1.01 -27.87 -16.48
C GLU A 283 0.64 -28.17 -15.02
N ARG A 284 1.60 -28.59 -14.19
CA ARG A 284 1.38 -28.81 -12.75
C ARG A 284 0.86 -27.58 -12.02
N ILE A 285 1.37 -26.37 -12.34
CA ILE A 285 0.87 -25.12 -11.73
C ILE A 285 -0.52 -24.79 -12.27
N SER A 286 -0.77 -25.01 -13.55
CA SER A 286 -2.07 -24.74 -14.19
C SER A 286 -3.20 -25.62 -13.63
N ASP A 287 -2.85 -26.83 -13.14
CA ASP A 287 -3.80 -27.74 -12.50
C ASP A 287 -4.17 -27.32 -11.07
N LEU A 288 -3.45 -26.34 -10.50
CA LEU A 288 -3.78 -25.77 -9.19
C LEU A 288 -4.87 -24.72 -9.30
N ASN A 289 -5.59 -24.52 -8.20
CA ASN A 289 -6.52 -23.39 -8.06
C ASN A 289 -5.73 -22.10 -7.75
N THR A 290 -5.00 -21.58 -8.75
CA THR A 290 -4.36 -20.26 -8.67
C THR A 290 -5.33 -19.19 -9.14
N HIS A 291 -5.18 -17.94 -8.65
CA HIS A 291 -5.99 -16.82 -9.15
C HIS A 291 -5.62 -16.42 -10.58
N ASP A 292 -4.35 -16.51 -10.92
CA ASP A 292 -3.82 -16.25 -12.26
C ASP A 292 -2.41 -16.88 -12.36
N LEU A 293 -2.03 -17.30 -13.57
CA LEU A 293 -0.68 -17.76 -13.89
C LEU A 293 -0.13 -16.97 -15.06
N LYS A 294 0.89 -16.17 -14.82
CA LYS A 294 1.62 -15.42 -15.86
C LYS A 294 2.99 -16.03 -16.10
N ILE A 295 3.37 -16.14 -17.37
CA ILE A 295 4.71 -16.57 -17.78
C ILE A 295 5.37 -15.38 -18.46
N ALA A 296 6.50 -14.94 -17.92
CA ALA A 296 7.33 -13.90 -18.50
C ALA A 296 8.63 -14.54 -19.02
N GLU A 297 8.79 -14.63 -20.33
CA GLU A 297 10.05 -15.03 -20.94
C GLU A 297 10.97 -13.81 -21.02
N ASN A 298 12.23 -14.00 -20.61
CA ASN A 298 13.19 -12.90 -20.56
C ASN A 298 13.65 -12.57 -21.99
N PHE A 299 13.12 -11.50 -22.58
CA PHE A 299 13.53 -10.98 -23.88
C PHE A 299 14.84 -10.19 -23.83
N SER A 300 15.76 -10.51 -22.91
CA SER A 300 17.03 -9.78 -22.72
C SER A 300 17.90 -9.76 -23.98
N GLU A 301 17.73 -10.69 -24.92
CA GLU A 301 18.44 -10.68 -26.20
C GLU A 301 17.89 -9.61 -27.19
N PHE A 302 16.66 -9.12 -26.97
CA PHE A 302 16.02 -8.10 -27.83
C PHE A 302 16.12 -6.66 -27.28
N LEU A 303 16.34 -6.52 -26.00
CA LEU A 303 16.44 -5.23 -25.32
C LEU A 303 17.82 -5.17 -24.66
N GLY A 304 18.71 -4.35 -25.18
CA GLY A 304 20.08 -4.20 -24.65
C GLY A 304 20.13 -4.02 -23.11
N GLU A 305 21.25 -4.38 -22.49
CA GLU A 305 21.49 -4.53 -21.04
C GLU A 305 20.95 -3.41 -20.10
N ASN A 306 20.48 -2.27 -20.63
CA ASN A 306 19.98 -1.13 -19.85
C ASN A 306 18.47 -1.11 -19.60
N VAL A 307 17.70 -2.14 -20.05
CA VAL A 307 16.22 -2.19 -19.93
C VAL A 307 15.78 -3.26 -18.92
N LEU A 308 16.68 -4.08 -18.41
CA LEU A 308 16.35 -5.25 -17.57
C LEU A 308 15.84 -4.91 -16.15
N THR A 309 16.09 -3.71 -15.67
CA THR A 309 15.58 -3.26 -14.35
C THR A 309 14.18 -2.68 -14.39
N SER A 310 13.61 -2.44 -15.58
CA SER A 310 12.33 -1.74 -15.71
C SER A 310 11.12 -2.61 -16.09
N ILE A 311 11.32 -3.85 -16.55
CA ILE A 311 10.21 -4.71 -16.99
C ILE A 311 9.54 -5.46 -15.82
N GLU A 312 10.24 -5.69 -14.72
CA GLU A 312 9.69 -6.40 -13.58
C GLU A 312 8.64 -5.58 -12.78
N ASP A 313 8.65 -4.23 -12.93
CA ASP A 313 7.78 -3.32 -12.18
C ASP A 313 6.77 -2.55 -13.05
N VAL A 314 6.68 -2.85 -14.35
CA VAL A 314 5.77 -2.13 -15.25
C VAL A 314 4.34 -2.64 -15.07
N GLU A 315 3.71 -2.29 -13.98
CA GLU A 315 2.27 -2.49 -13.76
C GLU A 315 1.44 -1.26 -14.14
N ASN A 316 2.09 -0.15 -14.50
CA ASN A 316 1.41 1.08 -14.83
C ASN A 316 1.52 1.34 -16.34
N THR A 317 0.38 1.53 -17.01
CA THR A 317 0.32 1.87 -18.44
C THR A 317 1.17 3.10 -18.77
N THR A 318 1.30 4.04 -17.84
CA THR A 318 2.12 5.24 -17.99
C THR A 318 3.62 4.93 -18.06
N ASP A 319 4.09 3.93 -17.32
CA ASP A 319 5.50 3.51 -17.32
C ASP A 319 5.84 2.74 -18.60
N LEU A 320 4.89 1.90 -19.08
CA LEU A 320 4.98 1.26 -20.41
C LEU A 320 5.08 2.30 -21.53
N MET A 321 4.22 3.32 -21.50
CA MET A 321 4.25 4.41 -22.47
C MET A 321 5.55 5.20 -22.42
N ALA A 322 6.04 5.51 -21.21
CA ALA A 322 7.32 6.21 -21.03
C ALA A 322 8.50 5.39 -21.57
N GLY A 323 8.56 4.08 -21.25
CA GLY A 323 9.58 3.17 -21.75
C GLY A 323 9.53 3.00 -23.28
N TYR A 324 8.32 2.94 -23.87
CA TYR A 324 8.14 2.93 -25.32
C TYR A 324 8.70 4.20 -25.98
N ILE A 325 8.36 5.39 -25.41
CA ILE A 325 8.86 6.69 -25.92
C ILE A 325 10.39 6.76 -25.83
N ASP A 326 10.99 6.22 -24.78
CA ASP A 326 12.45 6.17 -24.63
C ASP A 326 13.13 5.32 -25.71
N GLY A 327 12.48 4.24 -26.13
CA GLY A 327 12.95 3.34 -27.19
C GLY A 327 12.69 3.86 -28.62
N VAL A 328 11.79 4.82 -28.82
CA VAL A 328 11.47 5.34 -30.16
C VAL A 328 12.59 6.25 -30.67
N ASN A 329 13.04 5.99 -31.89
CA ASN A 329 13.97 6.89 -32.58
C ASN A 329 13.18 8.05 -33.21
N THR A 330 13.21 9.24 -32.60
CA THR A 330 12.47 10.42 -33.02
C THR A 330 13.26 11.70 -32.74
N ASP A 331 13.07 12.71 -33.57
CA ASP A 331 13.63 14.06 -33.37
C ASP A 331 12.77 14.92 -32.41
N LEU A 332 11.66 14.38 -31.92
CA LEU A 332 10.81 15.09 -30.97
C LEU A 332 11.40 15.05 -29.55
N ASP A 333 11.09 16.10 -28.77
CA ASP A 333 11.43 16.17 -27.36
C ASP A 333 10.66 15.07 -26.57
N LYS A 334 11.39 14.04 -26.14
CA LYS A 334 10.83 12.86 -25.48
C LYS A 334 10.16 13.20 -24.14
N ASP A 335 10.66 14.20 -23.40
CA ASP A 335 10.06 14.60 -22.11
C ASP A 335 8.71 15.29 -22.32
N LYS A 336 8.61 16.12 -23.37
CA LYS A 336 7.31 16.71 -23.76
C LYS A 336 6.34 15.65 -24.26
N LEU A 337 6.84 14.66 -25.00
CA LEU A 337 6.02 13.57 -25.52
C LEU A 337 5.48 12.71 -24.36
N LYS A 338 6.30 12.37 -23.35
CA LYS A 338 5.88 11.68 -22.14
C LYS A 338 4.82 12.47 -21.37
N THR A 339 5.05 13.77 -21.20
CA THR A 339 4.10 14.65 -20.49
C THR A 339 2.76 14.69 -21.21
N LEU A 340 2.76 14.81 -22.53
CA LEU A 340 1.54 14.81 -23.35
C LEU A 340 0.80 13.48 -23.28
N MET A 341 1.51 12.36 -23.41
CA MET A 341 0.92 11.01 -23.34
C MET A 341 0.31 10.73 -21.97
N ASN A 342 1.00 11.13 -20.89
CA ASN A 342 0.46 11.02 -19.53
C ASN A 342 -0.79 11.88 -19.31
N SER A 343 -0.82 13.10 -19.89
CA SER A 343 -2.01 13.95 -19.85
C SER A 343 -3.18 13.30 -20.56
N LEU A 344 -2.97 12.83 -21.79
CA LEU A 344 -4.01 12.16 -22.58
C LEU A 344 -4.52 10.86 -21.93
N TYR A 345 -3.64 10.10 -21.30
CA TYR A 345 -4.02 8.89 -20.57
C TYR A 345 -4.90 9.22 -19.36
N ASN A 346 -4.52 10.23 -18.58
CA ASN A 346 -5.32 10.69 -17.46
C ASN A 346 -6.66 11.24 -17.88
N ASP A 347 -6.69 12.01 -18.98
CA ASP A 347 -7.93 12.51 -19.57
C ASP A 347 -8.84 11.37 -20.05
N ALA A 348 -8.27 10.31 -20.66
CA ALA A 348 -9.01 9.13 -21.08
C ALA A 348 -9.60 8.36 -19.90
N ILE A 349 -8.85 8.16 -18.82
CA ILE A 349 -9.36 7.54 -17.58
C ILE A 349 -10.50 8.36 -16.99
N ASP A 350 -10.35 9.69 -16.98
CA ASP A 350 -11.40 10.57 -16.46
C ASP A 350 -12.67 10.58 -17.36
N MET A 351 -12.54 10.29 -18.66
CA MET A 351 -13.68 10.15 -19.59
C MET A 351 -14.40 8.80 -19.48
N GLU A 352 -13.70 7.70 -19.19
CA GLU A 352 -14.34 6.39 -18.99
C GLU A 352 -15.17 6.30 -17.69
N ILE A 353 -15.07 7.31 -16.82
CA ILE A 353 -15.77 7.39 -15.52
C ILE A 353 -17.01 8.29 -15.60
N GLN A 354 -17.32 8.90 -16.74
CA GLN A 354 -18.57 9.61 -17.03
C GLN A 354 -19.61 8.67 -17.65
#